data_321687922bc9bb1bb5658d37c23a973c
#
_entry.id   321687922bc9bb1bb5658d37c23a973c
#
_cell.length_a   1.000
_cell.length_b   1.000
_cell.length_c   1.000
_cell.angle_alpha   90.00
_cell.angle_beta   90.00
_cell.angle_gamma   90.00
#
_symmetry.space_group_name_H-M   'P 1'
#
loop_
_entity.id
_entity.type
_entity.pdbx_description
1 polymer ?
#
loop_
_entity_poly.entity_id
_entity_poly.type
_entity_poly.pdbx_seq_one_letter_code
_entity_poly.pdbx_strand_id
1 'polypeptide(L)'
;EKWSVDFKGVQPKAATLKIIDKIDFEDHEFLEHFEYLNSIIENGVTAKMTIPAPTMLHLIACVRTKEYQPIARYQDDEQLIVDLAMAYQKIIQAFYDRGCRYLQLDDTSWGEFCSKEKREEYANCGIDVGALVKKYVYLINLSIVNKPDDMNITIHICRGNFRSTWFSS
;
A
#
# COMPACT_ATOMS: atom_id res chain seq x y z
N GLU A 1 17.30 -11.65 12.45
CA GLU A 1 16.11 -11.38 13.30
C GLU A 1 15.00 -10.83 12.43
N LYS A 2 13.83 -11.49 12.47
CA LYS A 2 12.66 -11.04 11.72
C LYS A 2 12.11 -9.77 12.38
N TRP A 3 11.75 -8.78 11.60
CA TRP A 3 10.96 -7.66 12.09
C TRP A 3 9.69 -8.22 12.73
N SER A 4 9.58 -8.09 14.04
CA SER A 4 8.35 -8.37 14.75
C SER A 4 7.62 -7.05 14.93
N VAL A 5 6.38 -7.02 14.53
CA VAL A 5 5.47 -5.95 14.89
C VAL A 5 5.09 -6.19 16.35
N ASP A 6 5.60 -5.39 17.28
CA ASP A 6 5.34 -5.59 18.70
C ASP A 6 3.96 -5.05 19.10
N PHE A 7 2.94 -5.86 18.85
CA PHE A 7 1.63 -5.69 19.47
C PHE A 7 1.57 -6.50 20.78
N LYS A 8 0.68 -6.16 21.68
CA LYS A 8 0.48 -6.94 22.93
C LYS A 8 -0.02 -8.36 22.62
N GLY A 9 0.67 -9.35 23.15
CA GLY A 9 0.29 -10.77 23.12
C GLY A 9 0.97 -11.58 22.01
N VAL A 10 0.63 -12.89 21.93
CA VAL A 10 1.18 -13.79 20.91
C VAL A 10 0.70 -13.39 19.53
N GLN A 11 1.65 -13.17 18.63
CA GLN A 11 1.34 -12.80 17.24
C GLN A 11 1.43 -14.03 16.33
N PRO A 12 0.45 -14.23 15.45
CA PRO A 12 0.64 -15.16 14.36
C PRO A 12 1.77 -14.62 13.46
N LYS A 13 2.63 -15.51 12.96
CA LYS A 13 3.62 -15.13 11.95
C LYS A 13 2.88 -14.66 10.71
N ALA A 14 3.00 -13.39 10.38
CA ALA A 14 2.47 -12.88 9.11
C ALA A 14 3.29 -13.49 7.95
N ALA A 15 2.60 -13.89 6.88
CA ALA A 15 3.27 -14.19 5.62
C ALA A 15 3.95 -12.91 5.10
N THR A 16 5.13 -13.07 4.52
CA THR A 16 5.81 -11.96 3.85
C THR A 16 5.59 -12.05 2.34
N LEU A 17 5.64 -10.92 1.67
CA LEU A 17 5.60 -10.84 0.21
C LEU A 17 7.01 -10.99 -0.35
N LYS A 18 7.11 -11.67 -1.48
CA LYS A 18 8.36 -11.76 -2.26
C LYS A 18 8.08 -11.38 -3.71
N ILE A 19 8.87 -10.46 -4.22
CA ILE A 19 8.82 -10.09 -5.64
C ILE A 19 9.64 -11.11 -6.41
N ILE A 20 9.01 -11.83 -7.32
CA ILE A 20 9.63 -12.91 -8.12
C ILE A 20 9.68 -12.59 -9.60
N ASP A 21 8.90 -11.62 -10.07
CA ASP A 21 8.84 -11.19 -11.47
C ASP A 21 8.38 -9.73 -11.55
N LYS A 22 8.15 -9.23 -12.77
CA LYS A 22 7.62 -7.89 -13.03
C LYS A 22 6.30 -7.68 -12.28
N ILE A 23 6.21 -6.56 -11.57
CA ILE A 23 4.95 -6.10 -10.97
C ILE A 23 4.03 -5.63 -12.10
N ASP A 24 2.85 -6.21 -12.17
CA ASP A 24 1.78 -5.78 -13.07
C ASP A 24 0.42 -6.13 -12.44
N PHE A 25 -0.66 -5.70 -13.08
CA PHE A 25 -2.04 -6.01 -12.69
C PHE A 25 -2.81 -6.53 -13.91
N GLU A 26 -3.46 -7.66 -13.77
CA GLU A 26 -4.36 -8.24 -14.75
C GLU A 26 -5.79 -8.32 -14.22
N ASP A 27 -5.99 -8.98 -13.07
CA ASP A 27 -7.31 -9.17 -12.45
C ASP A 27 -7.18 -9.43 -10.93
N HIS A 28 -8.26 -9.23 -10.17
CA HIS A 28 -8.33 -9.52 -8.75
C HIS A 28 -9.78 -9.72 -8.29
N GLU A 29 -10.01 -10.67 -7.40
CA GLU A 29 -11.33 -10.98 -6.83
C GLU A 29 -12.06 -9.78 -6.19
N PHE A 30 -11.34 -8.77 -5.74
CA PHE A 30 -11.94 -7.55 -5.19
C PHE A 30 -12.75 -6.76 -6.22
N LEU A 31 -12.52 -6.97 -7.50
CA LEU A 31 -13.33 -6.37 -8.56
C LEU A 31 -14.74 -6.97 -8.57
N GLU A 32 -14.85 -8.30 -8.44
CA GLU A 32 -16.15 -9.00 -8.32
C GLU A 32 -16.84 -8.64 -6.99
N HIS A 33 -16.09 -8.54 -5.89
CA HIS A 33 -16.63 -8.10 -4.60
C HIS A 33 -17.20 -6.70 -4.68
N PHE A 34 -16.55 -5.79 -5.41
CA PHE A 34 -17.07 -4.44 -5.63
C PHE A 34 -18.33 -4.44 -6.51
N GLU A 35 -18.37 -5.23 -7.58
CA GLU A 35 -19.57 -5.38 -8.43
C GLU A 35 -20.76 -5.87 -7.60
N TYR A 36 -20.55 -6.88 -6.74
CA TYR A 36 -21.58 -7.34 -5.84
C TYR A 36 -22.05 -6.23 -4.89
N LEU A 37 -21.13 -5.55 -4.22
CA LEU A 37 -21.47 -4.42 -3.35
C LEU A 37 -22.28 -3.37 -4.09
N ASN A 38 -21.84 -2.98 -5.29
CA ASN A 38 -22.51 -1.96 -6.10
C ASN A 38 -23.91 -2.39 -6.56
N SER A 39 -24.16 -3.69 -6.70
CA SER A 39 -25.46 -4.25 -7.12
C SER A 39 -26.54 -4.22 -6.01
N ILE A 40 -26.13 -4.13 -4.74
CA ILE A 40 -27.05 -4.21 -3.59
C ILE A 40 -27.26 -2.87 -2.87
N ILE A 41 -26.55 -1.81 -3.26
CA ILE A 41 -26.74 -0.49 -2.66
C ILE A 41 -28.05 0.16 -3.14
N GLU A 42 -28.64 0.99 -2.29
CA GLU A 42 -29.84 1.77 -2.61
C GLU A 42 -29.51 2.98 -3.50
N ASN A 43 -30.52 3.48 -4.19
CA ASN A 43 -30.40 4.69 -5.00
C ASN A 43 -29.93 5.88 -4.15
N GLY A 44 -28.94 6.61 -4.65
CA GLY A 44 -28.36 7.77 -3.96
C GLY A 44 -27.23 7.45 -2.96
N VAL A 45 -26.91 6.16 -2.76
CA VAL A 45 -25.74 5.71 -1.99
C VAL A 45 -24.56 5.46 -2.92
N THR A 46 -23.37 5.84 -2.49
CA THR A 46 -22.12 5.58 -3.24
C THR A 46 -21.37 4.42 -2.61
N ALA A 47 -21.15 3.36 -3.38
CA ALA A 47 -20.29 2.26 -2.96
C ALA A 47 -18.83 2.74 -2.85
N LYS A 48 -18.17 2.38 -1.74
CA LYS A 48 -16.77 2.69 -1.51
C LYS A 48 -15.96 1.39 -1.44
N MET A 49 -14.84 1.34 -2.14
CA MET A 49 -13.87 0.27 -2.03
C MET A 49 -12.61 0.74 -1.32
N THR A 50 -11.97 -0.18 -0.62
CA THR A 50 -10.72 0.06 0.10
C THR A 50 -9.70 -1.00 -0.31
N ILE A 51 -8.51 -0.57 -0.68
CA ILE A 51 -7.38 -1.44 -1.04
C ILE A 51 -6.09 -0.96 -0.34
N PRO A 52 -5.09 -1.83 -0.12
CA PRO A 52 -3.78 -1.39 0.37
C PRO A 52 -3.16 -0.34 -0.56
N ALA A 53 -2.46 0.63 0.01
CA ALA A 53 -1.70 1.62 -0.78
C ALA A 53 -0.46 0.98 -1.44
N PRO A 54 0.02 1.50 -2.58
CA PRO A 54 1.23 0.99 -3.23
C PRO A 54 2.47 1.11 -2.34
N THR A 55 2.53 2.12 -1.51
CA THR A 55 3.57 2.34 -0.50
C THR A 55 3.66 1.21 0.52
N MET A 56 2.51 0.64 0.90
CA MET A 56 2.47 -0.51 1.81
C MET A 56 3.11 -1.75 1.19
N LEU A 57 2.87 -2.00 -0.10
CA LEU A 57 3.48 -3.14 -0.78
C LEU A 57 5.00 -3.00 -0.84
N HIS A 58 5.51 -1.82 -1.20
CA HIS A 58 6.93 -1.53 -1.20
C HIS A 58 7.54 -1.63 0.20
N LEU A 59 6.89 -1.03 1.21
CA LEU A 59 7.37 -1.07 2.59
C LEU A 59 7.51 -2.50 3.11
N ILE A 60 6.49 -3.34 2.89
CA ILE A 60 6.46 -4.73 3.37
C ILE A 60 7.46 -5.59 2.60
N ALA A 61 7.47 -5.50 1.27
CA ALA A 61 8.27 -6.40 0.44
C ALA A 61 9.76 -6.04 0.43
N CYS A 62 10.11 -4.75 0.48
CA CYS A 62 11.47 -4.28 0.25
C CYS A 62 12.12 -3.64 1.48
N VAL A 63 11.41 -2.76 2.19
CA VAL A 63 12.01 -1.95 3.25
C VAL A 63 12.08 -2.70 4.58
N ARG A 64 10.98 -3.33 4.99
CA ARG A 64 10.91 -4.11 6.24
C ARG A 64 11.57 -5.48 6.14
N THR A 65 11.83 -5.98 4.94
CA THR A 65 12.42 -7.29 4.74
C THR A 65 13.94 -7.18 4.71
N LYS A 66 14.60 -7.47 5.83
CA LYS A 66 16.08 -7.42 5.97
C LYS A 66 16.83 -8.26 4.94
N GLU A 67 16.20 -9.30 4.40
CA GLU A 67 16.76 -10.23 3.44
C GLU A 67 16.28 -9.93 2.02
N TYR A 68 15.69 -8.72 1.78
CA TYR A 68 15.25 -8.37 0.45
C TYR A 68 16.43 -8.34 -0.52
N GLN A 69 16.31 -9.17 -1.56
CA GLN A 69 17.24 -9.16 -2.69
C GLN A 69 16.44 -8.85 -3.95
N PRO A 70 16.71 -7.71 -4.60
CA PRO A 70 16.02 -7.37 -5.82
C PRO A 70 16.32 -8.39 -6.93
N ILE A 71 15.30 -8.75 -7.69
CA ILE A 71 15.49 -9.49 -8.93
C ILE A 71 16.24 -8.64 -9.97
N ALA A 72 16.78 -9.26 -11.02
CA ALA A 72 17.58 -8.57 -12.03
C ALA A 72 16.88 -7.33 -12.62
N ARG A 73 15.54 -7.38 -12.78
CA ARG A 73 14.72 -6.26 -13.27
C ARG A 73 14.71 -5.06 -12.33
N TYR A 74 14.78 -5.28 -11.02
CA TYR A 74 14.60 -4.28 -9.97
C TYR A 74 15.89 -4.01 -9.18
N GLN A 75 17.05 -4.19 -9.82
CA GLN A 75 18.33 -3.71 -9.27
C GLN A 75 18.33 -2.20 -9.05
N ASP A 76 17.56 -1.48 -9.87
CA ASP A 76 17.17 -0.10 -9.65
C ASP A 76 15.77 -0.07 -9.01
N ASP A 77 15.70 0.43 -7.79
CA ASP A 77 14.45 0.55 -7.03
C ASP A 77 13.48 1.57 -7.69
N GLU A 78 13.99 2.53 -8.47
CA GLU A 78 13.14 3.48 -9.20
C GLU A 78 12.28 2.75 -10.25
N GLN A 79 12.81 1.72 -10.91
CA GLN A 79 12.03 0.91 -11.85
C GLN A 79 10.90 0.15 -11.15
N LEU A 80 11.13 -0.36 -9.93
CA LEU A 80 10.10 -1.00 -9.12
C LEU A 80 8.98 -0.02 -8.76
N ILE A 81 9.34 1.20 -8.34
CA ILE A 81 8.39 2.27 -8.02
C ILE A 81 7.51 2.61 -9.24
N VAL A 82 8.10 2.72 -10.42
CA VAL A 82 7.36 3.01 -11.65
C VAL A 82 6.43 1.85 -12.03
N ASP A 83 6.91 0.61 -12.04
CA ASP A 83 6.08 -0.55 -12.38
C ASP A 83 4.93 -0.71 -11.38
N LEU A 84 5.17 -0.47 -10.09
CA LEU A 84 4.14 -0.49 -9.05
C LEU A 84 3.08 0.61 -9.26
N ALA A 85 3.51 1.83 -9.58
CA ALA A 85 2.58 2.91 -9.90
C ALA A 85 1.72 2.59 -11.13
N MET A 86 2.32 2.04 -12.18
CA MET A 86 1.60 1.64 -13.39
C MET A 86 0.58 0.52 -13.13
N ALA A 87 0.91 -0.44 -12.27
CA ALA A 87 -0.04 -1.46 -11.82
C ALA A 87 -1.23 -0.82 -11.10
N TYR A 88 -0.99 0.17 -10.23
CA TYR A 88 -2.07 0.89 -9.53
C TYR A 88 -2.93 1.74 -10.47
N GLN A 89 -2.38 2.34 -11.52
CA GLN A 89 -3.19 3.01 -12.54
C GLN A 89 -4.16 2.02 -13.20
N LYS A 90 -3.71 0.81 -13.53
CA LYS A 90 -4.57 -0.26 -14.05
C LYS A 90 -5.64 -0.70 -13.04
N ILE A 91 -5.29 -0.86 -11.77
CA ILE A 91 -6.23 -1.20 -10.69
C ILE A 91 -7.32 -0.12 -10.57
N ILE A 92 -6.93 1.16 -10.55
CA ILE A 92 -7.86 2.28 -10.47
C ILE A 92 -8.82 2.27 -11.65
N GLN A 93 -8.30 2.09 -12.87
CA GLN A 93 -9.13 1.99 -14.07
C GLN A 93 -10.07 0.79 -14.03
N ALA A 94 -9.59 -0.38 -13.58
CA ALA A 94 -10.40 -1.58 -13.48
C ALA A 94 -11.57 -1.43 -12.49
N PHE A 95 -11.38 -0.77 -11.36
CA PHE A 95 -12.46 -0.42 -10.44
C PHE A 95 -13.42 0.60 -11.03
N TYR A 96 -12.89 1.62 -11.71
CA TYR A 96 -13.69 2.63 -12.38
C TYR A 96 -14.64 2.05 -13.43
N ASP A 97 -14.13 1.15 -14.28
CA ASP A 97 -14.89 0.46 -15.34
C ASP A 97 -16.03 -0.39 -14.76
N ARG A 98 -15.92 -0.85 -13.52
CA ARG A 98 -16.95 -1.54 -12.75
C ARG A 98 -17.88 -0.63 -11.97
N GLY A 99 -17.82 0.68 -12.21
CA GLY A 99 -18.70 1.67 -11.60
C GLY A 99 -18.20 2.25 -10.27
N CYS A 100 -16.98 1.93 -9.82
CA CYS A 100 -16.40 2.52 -8.62
C CYS A 100 -16.15 4.03 -8.83
N ARG A 101 -16.66 4.84 -7.90
CA ARG A 101 -16.45 6.29 -7.89
C ARG A 101 -15.83 6.78 -6.59
N TYR A 102 -15.57 5.85 -5.65
CA TYR A 102 -14.92 6.15 -4.39
C TYR A 102 -13.96 5.01 -4.00
N LEU A 103 -12.66 5.25 -4.14
CA LEU A 103 -11.60 4.30 -3.76
C LEU A 103 -10.78 4.89 -2.63
N GLN A 104 -10.51 4.10 -1.59
CA GLN A 104 -9.58 4.46 -0.52
C GLN A 104 -8.32 3.62 -0.60
N LEU A 105 -7.17 4.27 -0.49
CA LEU A 105 -5.87 3.63 -0.33
C LEU A 105 -5.53 3.57 1.16
N ASP A 106 -5.37 2.36 1.72
CA ASP A 106 -5.00 2.16 3.11
C ASP A 106 -3.49 2.13 3.28
N ASP A 107 -2.97 3.05 4.11
CA ASP A 107 -1.54 3.21 4.30
C ASP A 107 -1.17 3.34 5.78
N THR A 108 -0.33 2.44 6.28
CA THR A 108 0.27 2.53 7.61
C THR A 108 1.68 3.10 7.60
N SER A 109 2.32 3.26 6.43
CA SER A 109 3.70 3.73 6.33
C SER A 109 3.88 5.13 6.92
N TRP A 110 2.93 6.03 6.67
CA TRP A 110 2.94 7.39 7.19
C TRP A 110 2.89 7.45 8.73
N GLY A 111 2.12 6.55 9.35
CA GLY A 111 2.10 6.42 10.81
C GLY A 111 3.47 6.08 11.37
N GLU A 112 4.20 5.16 10.73
CA GLU A 112 5.57 4.82 11.12
C GLU A 112 6.55 5.98 10.95
N PHE A 113 6.43 6.72 9.86
CA PHE A 113 7.30 7.87 9.60
C PHE A 113 7.05 9.05 10.55
N CYS A 114 5.89 9.11 11.18
CA CYS A 114 5.59 10.10 12.22
C CYS A 114 6.13 9.67 13.60
N SER A 115 6.32 8.38 13.86
CA SER A 115 6.86 7.88 15.15
C SER A 115 8.37 8.11 15.23
N LYS A 116 8.81 8.74 16.34
CA LYS A 116 10.23 8.99 16.59
C LYS A 116 11.00 7.68 16.71
N GLU A 117 10.45 6.74 17.47
CA GLU A 117 11.06 5.42 17.70
C GLU A 117 11.24 4.66 16.37
N LYS A 118 10.22 4.66 15.52
CA LYS A 118 10.29 3.98 14.23
C LYS A 118 11.30 4.63 13.29
N ARG A 119 11.40 5.95 13.28
CA ARG A 119 12.44 6.63 12.49
C ARG A 119 13.85 6.30 12.97
N GLU A 120 14.06 6.19 14.27
CA GLU A 120 15.35 5.77 14.85
C GLU A 120 15.67 4.32 14.46
N GLU A 121 14.69 3.39 14.50
CA GLU A 121 14.86 2.01 14.05
C GLU A 121 15.28 1.95 12.57
N TYR A 122 14.61 2.70 11.69
CA TYR A 122 14.95 2.79 10.27
C TYR A 122 16.36 3.35 10.05
N ALA A 123 16.71 4.44 10.73
CA ALA A 123 18.04 5.04 10.64
C ALA A 123 19.14 4.06 11.10
N ASN A 124 18.93 3.30 12.18
CA ASN A 124 19.83 2.26 12.65
C ASN A 124 20.01 1.10 11.62
N CYS A 125 19.03 0.91 10.75
CA CYS A 125 19.11 -0.04 9.64
C CYS A 125 19.71 0.59 8.36
N GLY A 126 20.17 1.84 8.41
CA GLY A 126 20.73 2.54 7.26
C GLY A 126 19.70 3.09 6.27
N ILE A 127 18.42 3.18 6.67
CA ILE A 127 17.33 3.67 5.84
C ILE A 127 17.14 5.17 6.07
N ASP A 128 17.28 5.97 5.01
CA ASP A 128 16.93 7.39 5.03
C ASP A 128 15.41 7.57 4.89
N VAL A 129 14.74 7.80 6.01
CA VAL A 129 13.29 8.02 6.06
C VAL A 129 12.89 9.27 5.27
N GLY A 130 13.73 10.32 5.22
CA GLY A 130 13.44 11.53 4.45
C GLY A 130 13.41 11.26 2.95
N ALA A 131 14.36 10.46 2.44
CA ALA A 131 14.35 10.01 1.06
C ALA A 131 13.17 9.08 0.76
N LEU A 132 12.86 8.16 1.69
CA LEU A 132 11.73 7.23 1.55
C LEU A 132 10.38 7.96 1.49
N VAL A 133 10.17 8.96 2.34
CA VAL A 133 8.97 9.82 2.30
C VAL A 133 8.80 10.48 0.94
N LYS A 134 9.85 11.07 0.37
CA LYS A 134 9.80 11.70 -0.96
C LYS A 134 9.45 10.68 -2.05
N LYS A 135 10.05 9.50 -1.98
CA LYS A 135 9.75 8.38 -2.88
C LYS A 135 8.28 7.96 -2.80
N TYR A 136 7.71 7.91 -1.59
CA TYR A 136 6.31 7.51 -1.40
C TYR A 136 5.31 8.57 -1.84
N VAL A 137 5.62 9.85 -1.65
CA VAL A 137 4.84 10.94 -2.25
C VAL A 137 4.84 10.82 -3.78
N TYR A 138 6.00 10.56 -4.38
CA TYR A 138 6.11 10.36 -5.82
C TYR A 138 5.31 9.14 -6.28
N LEU A 139 5.45 8.00 -5.60
CA LEU A 139 4.72 6.75 -5.93
C LEU A 139 3.21 6.96 -5.92
N ILE A 140 2.66 7.55 -4.86
CA ILE A 140 1.22 7.81 -4.76
C ILE A 140 0.75 8.74 -5.87
N ASN A 141 1.44 9.87 -6.09
CA ASN A 141 1.06 10.82 -7.14
C ASN A 141 1.11 10.19 -8.53
N LEU A 142 2.15 9.39 -8.82
CA LEU A 142 2.25 8.68 -10.09
C LEU A 142 1.15 7.62 -10.24
N SER A 143 0.75 6.96 -9.16
CA SER A 143 -0.32 5.95 -9.18
C SER A 143 -1.68 6.55 -9.54
N ILE A 144 -1.94 7.82 -9.19
CA ILE A 144 -3.25 8.47 -9.38
C ILE A 144 -3.27 9.49 -10.52
N VAL A 145 -2.17 9.70 -11.23
CA VAL A 145 -2.04 10.79 -12.21
C VAL A 145 -3.08 10.71 -13.34
N ASN A 146 -3.49 9.52 -13.71
CA ASN A 146 -4.46 9.24 -14.77
C ASN A 146 -5.84 8.83 -14.23
N LYS A 147 -6.13 9.09 -12.94
CA LYS A 147 -7.45 8.76 -12.40
C LYS A 147 -8.57 9.49 -13.16
N PRO A 148 -9.73 8.87 -13.38
CA PRO A 148 -10.90 9.56 -13.92
C PRO A 148 -11.34 10.74 -13.05
N ASP A 149 -11.79 11.83 -13.68
CA ASP A 149 -12.12 13.09 -12.99
C ASP A 149 -13.24 12.95 -11.97
N ASP A 150 -14.24 12.10 -12.27
CA ASP A 150 -15.39 11.83 -11.41
C ASP A 150 -15.15 10.72 -10.38
N MET A 151 -13.92 10.22 -10.26
CA MET A 151 -13.53 9.25 -9.24
C MET A 151 -12.82 9.93 -8.07
N ASN A 152 -13.36 9.76 -6.86
CA ASN A 152 -12.69 10.20 -5.64
C ASN A 152 -11.71 9.14 -5.16
N ILE A 153 -10.44 9.51 -5.01
CA ILE A 153 -9.42 8.68 -4.38
C ILE A 153 -8.98 9.35 -3.09
N THR A 154 -9.09 8.63 -1.99
CA THR A 154 -8.70 9.09 -0.64
C THR A 154 -7.61 8.20 -0.08
N ILE A 155 -6.87 8.69 0.89
CA ILE A 155 -5.87 7.92 1.63
C ILE A 155 -6.26 7.84 3.11
N HIS A 156 -6.19 6.65 3.67
CA HIS A 156 -6.28 6.43 5.11
C HIS A 156 -4.88 6.28 5.68
N ILE A 157 -4.52 7.15 6.61
CA ILE A 157 -3.27 7.05 7.35
C ILE A 157 -3.53 6.31 8.65
N CYS A 158 -3.10 5.06 8.69
CA CYS A 158 -3.30 4.18 9.83
C CYS A 158 -2.09 4.22 10.78
N ARG A 159 -2.35 4.21 12.08
CA ARG A 159 -1.31 4.06 13.12
C ARG A 159 -1.02 2.60 13.44
N GLY A 160 -1.66 1.67 12.75
CA GLY A 160 -1.68 0.26 13.09
C GLY A 160 -2.49 0.00 14.37
N ASN A 161 -3.47 -0.88 14.29
CA ASN A 161 -4.33 -1.21 15.44
C ASN A 161 -4.47 -2.73 15.55
N PHE A 162 -3.99 -3.28 16.67
CA PHE A 162 -4.17 -4.67 16.99
C PHE A 162 -4.29 -4.86 18.50
N ARG A 163 -5.36 -5.54 18.96
CA ARG A 163 -5.61 -5.82 20.37
C ARG A 163 -5.53 -4.57 21.26
N SER A 164 -6.21 -3.51 20.84
CA SER A 164 -6.27 -2.22 21.55
C SER A 164 -4.91 -1.55 21.76
N THR A 165 -3.96 -1.82 20.88
CA THR A 165 -2.62 -1.20 20.89
C THR A 165 -2.32 -0.61 19.52
N TRP A 166 -1.71 0.56 19.48
CA TRP A 166 -1.21 1.15 18.25
C TRP A 166 0.23 0.73 17.98
N PHE A 167 0.55 0.54 16.72
CA PHE A 167 1.89 0.18 16.28
C PHE A 167 2.84 1.38 16.28
N SER A 168 2.31 2.58 15.99
CA SER A 168 3.05 3.83 16.01
C SER A 168 2.26 4.92 16.74
N SER A 169 2.94 5.76 17.48
CA SER A 169 2.36 6.83 18.32
C SER A 169 3.12 8.15 18.12
#